data_1356e76b8cf1e06bbf9d925931d64edc
#
_entry.id   1356e76b8cf1e06bbf9d925931d64edc
#
_cell.length_a   1.000
_cell.length_b   1.000
_cell.length_c   1.000
_cell.angle_alpha   90.00
_cell.angle_beta   90.00
_cell.angle_gamma   90.00
#
_symmetry.space_group_name_H-M   'P 1'
#
loop_
_entity.id
_entity.type
_entity.pdbx_description
1 polymer ?
#
loop_
_entity_poly.entity_id
_entity_poly.type
_entity_poly.pdbx_seq_one_letter_code
_entity_poly.pdbx_strand_id
1 'polypeptide(L)' 'MPRENLKKARQKAGMTQKQVAEYLGISERYYKQIEAGQRTGDFTLWDMLEDLFEVHQRQLRKIV' A
#
# COMPACT_ATOMS: atom_id res chain seq x y z
N MET A 1 -4.79 12.83 4.47
CA MET A 1 -3.73 12.35 5.35
C MET A 1 -3.11 11.11 4.74
N PRO A 2 -1.80 11.05 4.60
CA PRO A 2 -1.15 9.88 3.98
C PRO A 2 -1.15 8.66 4.90
N ARG A 3 -1.02 7.49 4.28
CA ARG A 3 -0.83 6.25 5.02
C ARG A 3 0.66 6.02 5.23
N GLU A 4 1.21 6.67 6.24
CA GLU A 4 2.65 6.64 6.52
C GLU A 4 3.17 5.22 6.79
N ASN A 5 2.38 4.39 7.47
CA ASN A 5 2.80 3.03 7.78
C ASN A 5 2.95 2.20 6.49
N LEU A 6 2.05 2.41 5.52
CA LEU A 6 2.14 1.73 4.23
C LEU A 6 3.39 2.17 3.49
N LYS A 7 3.65 3.47 3.45
CA LYS A 7 4.84 4.02 2.79
C LYS A 7 6.12 3.46 3.41
N LYS A 8 6.18 3.42 4.74
CA LYS A 8 7.35 2.92 5.44
C LYS A 8 7.57 1.43 5.17
N ALA A 9 6.50 0.65 5.16
CA ALA A 9 6.59 -0.79 4.87
C ALA A 9 7.13 -1.00 3.45
N ARG A 10 6.64 -0.22 2.49
CA ARG A 10 7.12 -0.28 1.12
C ARG A 10 8.60 0.06 1.03
N GLN A 11 9.01 1.15 1.67
CA GLN A 11 10.41 1.58 1.65
C GLN A 11 11.31 0.55 2.33
N LYS A 12 10.86 -0.04 3.42
CA LYS A 12 11.61 -1.08 4.12
C LYS A 12 11.80 -2.30 3.25
N ALA A 13 10.82 -2.60 2.40
CA ALA A 13 10.91 -3.72 1.47
C ALA A 13 11.76 -3.39 0.23
N GLY A 14 12.21 -2.14 0.10
CA GLY A 14 13.04 -1.71 -1.02
C GLY A 14 12.27 -1.61 -2.34
N MET A 15 10.96 -1.38 -2.27
CA MET A 15 10.12 -1.34 -3.46
C MET A 15 9.69 0.08 -3.81
N THR A 16 9.60 0.35 -5.12
CA THR A 16 9.01 1.59 -5.60
C THR A 16 7.49 1.48 -5.64
N GLN A 17 6.82 2.62 -5.72
CA GLN A 17 5.37 2.62 -5.87
C GLN A 17 4.93 1.88 -7.13
N LYS A 18 5.71 2.01 -8.21
CA LYS A 18 5.43 1.31 -9.46
C LYS A 18 5.52 -0.21 -9.29
N GLN A 19 6.55 -0.68 -8.57
CA GLN A 19 6.72 -2.11 -8.33
C GLN A 19 5.56 -2.69 -7.53
N VAL A 20 5.12 -1.97 -6.50
CA VAL A 20 3.99 -2.43 -5.69
C VAL A 20 2.71 -2.44 -6.53
N ALA A 21 2.49 -1.40 -7.34
CA ALA A 21 1.33 -1.34 -8.21
C ALA A 21 1.31 -2.52 -9.18
N GLU A 22 2.45 -2.86 -9.75
CA GLU A 22 2.58 -4.01 -10.66
C GLU A 22 2.25 -5.32 -9.93
N TYR A 23 2.74 -5.48 -8.72
CA TYR A 23 2.43 -6.65 -7.91
C TYR A 23 0.93 -6.78 -7.67
N LEU A 24 0.27 -5.65 -7.40
CA LEU A 24 -1.17 -5.63 -7.11
C LEU A 24 -2.04 -5.71 -8.37
N GLY A 25 -1.46 -5.50 -9.55
CA GLY A 25 -2.22 -5.48 -10.80
C GLY A 25 -3.03 -4.21 -10.99
N ILE A 26 -2.59 -3.10 -10.43
CA ILE A 26 -3.27 -1.81 -10.53
C ILE A 26 -2.31 -0.78 -11.13
N SER A 27 -2.85 0.38 -11.50
CA SER A 27 -2.01 1.46 -12.03
C SER A 27 -1.18 2.08 -10.91
N GLU A 28 -0.02 2.61 -11.26
CA GLU A 28 0.83 3.33 -10.32
C GLU A 28 0.08 4.54 -9.74
N ARG A 29 -0.70 5.23 -10.57
CA ARG A 29 -1.48 6.38 -10.14
C ARG A 29 -2.48 5.99 -9.05
N TYR A 30 -3.18 4.88 -9.23
CA TYR A 30 -4.14 4.40 -8.25
C TYR A 30 -3.43 4.05 -6.93
N TYR A 31 -2.30 3.36 -7.02
CA TYR A 31 -1.53 3.02 -5.83
C TYR A 31 -1.07 4.28 -5.09
N LYS A 32 -0.60 5.30 -5.83
CA LYS A 32 -0.18 6.56 -5.21
C LYS A 32 -1.32 7.20 -4.43
N GLN A 33 -2.54 7.13 -4.97
CA GLN A 33 -3.72 7.67 -4.30
C GLN A 33 -4.03 6.89 -3.02
N ILE A 34 -3.83 5.58 -3.03
CA ILE A 34 -4.03 4.75 -1.84
C ILE A 34 -3.01 5.13 -0.76
N GLU A 35 -1.75 5.24 -1.14
CA GLU A 35 -0.69 5.60 -0.19
C GLU A 35 -0.90 7.02 0.35
N ALA A 36 -1.42 7.91 -0.46
CA ALA A 36 -1.71 9.29 -0.05
C ALA A 36 -2.98 9.42 0.81
N GLY A 37 -3.74 8.33 0.95
CA GLY A 37 -4.96 8.36 1.74
C GLY A 37 -6.19 8.88 1.00
N GLN A 38 -6.08 9.05 -0.33
CA GLN A 38 -7.17 9.57 -1.15
C GLN A 38 -8.15 8.49 -1.61
N ARG A 39 -7.73 7.23 -1.55
CA ARG A 39 -8.55 6.08 -1.94
C ARG A 39 -8.46 5.02 -0.85
N THR A 40 -9.53 4.26 -0.69
CA THR A 40 -9.60 3.21 0.35
C THR A 40 -9.01 1.89 -0.12
N GLY A 41 -9.18 1.53 -1.38
CA GLY A 41 -8.82 0.21 -1.87
C GLY A 41 -9.87 -0.83 -1.48
N ASP A 42 -9.67 -2.08 -1.89
CA ASP A 42 -10.60 -3.16 -1.57
C ASP A 42 -9.90 -4.23 -0.70
N PHE A 43 -10.68 -5.23 -0.27
CA PHE A 43 -10.15 -6.27 0.61
C PHE A 43 -9.02 -7.06 -0.04
N THR A 44 -9.15 -7.39 -1.31
CA THR A 44 -8.13 -8.14 -2.03
C THR A 44 -6.80 -7.40 -2.04
N LEU A 45 -6.87 -6.09 -2.30
CA LEU A 45 -5.67 -5.24 -2.32
C LEU A 45 -4.96 -5.27 -0.97
N TRP A 46 -5.70 -5.11 0.12
CA TRP A 46 -5.10 -5.07 1.45
C TRP A 46 -4.59 -6.43 1.89
N ASP A 47 -5.27 -7.52 1.50
CA ASP A 47 -4.77 -8.86 1.77
C ASP A 47 -3.44 -9.09 1.07
N MET A 48 -3.32 -8.65 -0.18
CA MET A 48 -2.07 -8.79 -0.94
C MET A 48 -0.95 -7.94 -0.34
N LEU A 49 -1.26 -6.73 0.12
CA LEU A 49 -0.25 -5.89 0.75
C LEU A 49 0.20 -6.47 2.08
N GLU A 50 -0.70 -7.06 2.85
CA GLU A 50 -0.35 -7.73 4.09
C GLU A 50 0.61 -8.88 3.82
N ASP A 51 0.34 -9.69 2.80
CA ASP A 51 1.22 -10.79 2.42
C ASP A 51 2.58 -10.28 1.94
N LEU A 52 2.56 -9.22 1.13
CA LEU A 52 3.79 -8.69 0.53
C LEU A 52 4.73 -8.11 1.58
N PHE A 53 4.20 -7.33 2.51
CA PHE A 53 5.01 -6.62 3.48
C PHE A 53 5.10 -7.32 4.83
N GLU A 54 4.32 -8.37 5.03
CA GLU A 54 4.26 -9.14 6.29
C GLU A 54 3.97 -8.23 7.48
N VAL A 55 3.09 -7.25 7.26
CA VAL A 55 2.60 -6.32 8.29
C VAL A 55 1.08 -6.40 8.27
N HIS A 56 0.47 -6.52 9.45
CA HIS A 56 -0.99 -6.62 9.54
C HIS A 56 -1.65 -5.45 8.82
N GLN A 57 -2.66 -5.75 7.99
CA GLN A 57 -3.28 -4.72 7.17
C GLN A 57 -3.90 -3.59 7.99
N ARG A 58 -4.28 -3.85 9.24
CA ARG A 58 -4.76 -2.80 10.14
C ARG A 58 -3.74 -1.68 10.27
N GLN A 59 -2.46 -2.04 10.38
CA GLN A 59 -1.39 -1.06 10.49
C GLN A 59 -1.14 -0.35 9.15
N LEU A 60 -1.19 -1.09 8.07
CA LEU A 60 -0.94 -0.54 6.73
C LEU A 60 -2.03 0.46 6.33
N ARG A 61 -3.29 0.19 6.70
CA ARG A 61 -4.43 1.04 6.32
C ARG A 61 -4.52 2.30 7.16
N LYS A 62 -3.83 2.36 8.27
CA LYS A 62 -3.95 3.46 9.22
C LYS A 62 -3.57 4.79 8.58
N ILE A 63 -4.42 5.78 8.76
CA ILE A 63 -4.18 7.15 8.30
C ILE A 63 -3.84 8.00 9.53
N VAL A 64 -2.64 8.57 9.52
CA VAL A 64 -2.15 9.38 10.62
C VAL A 64 -1.59 10.69 10.10
#